data_6c3dabb3cf4818cbcfe3d0d38d6f01e9
#
_entry.id   6c3dabb3cf4818cbcfe3d0d38d6f01e9
#
_cell.length_a   1.000
_cell.length_b   1.000
_cell.length_c   1.000
_cell.angle_alpha   90.00
_cell.angle_beta   90.00
_cell.angle_gamma   90.00
#
_symmetry.space_group_name_H-M   'P 1'
#
loop_
_entity.id
_entity.type
_entity.pdbx_description
1 polymer ?
#
loop_
_entity_poly.entity_id
_entity_poly.type
_entity_poly.pdbx_seq_one_letter_code
_entity_poly.pdbx_strand_id
1 'polypeptide(L)'
;MRVCVATIVHHPEDARIMHRQIRALLDAGHEVTYVAPFSHFNVTPAAGLTAVDVPYDAAYGRARTALKRGVKGADLVIAHEHRLLRVLPYRRPPVVWDVREEVSDGRRARALRRHHVITPATMPEATQVAAAPPPPGDTRVVHLGRLTADNGVRELIGLAERLVPYGIRMDLIGAAGPGVRPLLRDAQRVGLLDWFGHVPHRHALRMTQGALAGLSLTRPPGGTPTKILDYMGRGLPVVTTSPGAPLVEPAGCGLTVPLDVNGILDAVLDLREDPLRRLALGRRGHAHALAHHHWPDHAAAFVARMEDWAGVPVVTHSLAV
;
A
#
# COMPACT_ATOMS: atom_id res chain seq x y z
N MET A 1 -8.89 -9.98 22.28
CA MET A 1 -9.68 -8.72 22.23
C MET A 1 -10.55 -8.65 20.98
N ARG A 2 -11.54 -7.77 20.99
CA ARG A 2 -12.40 -7.47 19.82
C ARG A 2 -11.99 -6.13 19.25
N VAL A 3 -11.58 -6.10 17.98
CA VAL A 3 -11.08 -4.90 17.31
C VAL A 3 -12.02 -4.48 16.19
N CYS A 4 -12.43 -3.21 16.18
CA CYS A 4 -13.12 -2.62 15.06
C CYS A 4 -12.11 -1.91 14.15
N VAL A 5 -11.93 -2.37 12.92
CA VAL A 5 -11.12 -1.70 11.90
C VAL A 5 -12.06 -0.99 10.93
N ALA A 6 -11.84 0.28 10.62
CA ALA A 6 -12.76 1.07 9.83
C ALA A 6 -12.09 1.91 8.74
N THR A 7 -12.64 1.83 7.54
CA THR A 7 -12.33 2.68 6.39
C THR A 7 -13.59 2.97 5.58
N ILE A 8 -13.67 4.16 4.95
CA ILE A 8 -14.77 4.52 4.05
C ILE A 8 -14.33 4.83 2.62
N VAL A 9 -13.01 4.85 2.37
CA VAL A 9 -12.48 5.17 1.03
C VAL A 9 -11.47 4.13 0.51
N HIS A 10 -10.89 3.31 1.39
CA HIS A 10 -9.95 2.30 0.94
C HIS A 10 -10.67 1.04 0.44
N HIS A 11 -10.05 0.37 -0.52
CA HIS A 11 -10.53 -0.93 -1.00
C HIS A 11 -10.55 -1.94 0.17
N PRO A 12 -11.60 -2.78 0.32
CA PRO A 12 -11.66 -3.75 1.42
C PRO A 12 -10.47 -4.72 1.46
N GLU A 13 -9.85 -5.02 0.31
CA GLU A 13 -8.62 -5.81 0.20
C GLU A 13 -7.35 -4.94 0.15
N ASP A 14 -7.36 -3.75 0.75
CA ASP A 14 -6.16 -2.93 0.87
C ASP A 14 -5.01 -3.70 1.54
N ALA A 15 -3.82 -3.60 0.97
CA ALA A 15 -2.65 -4.36 1.41
C ALA A 15 -2.29 -4.13 2.87
N ARG A 16 -2.35 -2.88 3.35
CA ARG A 16 -2.02 -2.50 4.73
C ARG A 16 -3.13 -2.89 5.69
N ILE A 17 -4.38 -2.61 5.31
CA ILE A 17 -5.54 -2.85 6.18
C ILE A 17 -5.81 -4.35 6.29
N MET A 18 -6.19 -4.99 5.18
CA MET A 18 -6.64 -6.37 5.19
C MET A 18 -5.49 -7.38 5.29
N HIS A 19 -4.49 -7.25 4.41
CA HIS A 19 -3.46 -8.30 4.28
C HIS A 19 -2.34 -8.20 5.31
N ARG A 20 -2.22 -7.08 6.02
CA ARG A 20 -1.25 -6.89 7.10
C ARG A 20 -1.93 -6.77 8.46
N GLN A 21 -2.62 -5.67 8.73
CA GLN A 21 -3.14 -5.36 10.07
C GLN A 21 -4.25 -6.31 10.51
N ILE A 22 -5.32 -6.45 9.72
CA ILE A 22 -6.43 -7.36 10.05
C ILE A 22 -5.93 -8.80 10.13
N ARG A 23 -5.10 -9.23 9.18
CA ARG A 23 -4.57 -10.58 9.19
C ARG A 23 -3.71 -10.85 10.43
N ALA A 24 -2.84 -9.92 10.84
CA ALA A 24 -2.05 -10.08 12.05
C ALA A 24 -2.91 -10.19 13.31
N LEU A 25 -3.99 -9.39 13.41
CA LEU A 25 -4.93 -9.48 14.51
C LEU A 25 -5.65 -10.84 14.55
N LEU A 26 -6.12 -11.33 13.41
CA LEU A 26 -6.78 -12.63 13.29
C LEU A 26 -5.82 -13.78 13.61
N ASP A 27 -4.59 -13.73 13.12
CA ASP A 27 -3.55 -14.75 13.37
C ASP A 27 -3.13 -14.78 14.84
N ALA A 28 -3.24 -13.65 15.56
CA ALA A 28 -3.05 -13.56 17.02
C ALA A 28 -4.29 -13.98 17.83
N GLY A 29 -5.35 -14.49 17.18
CA GLY A 29 -6.56 -14.96 17.85
C GLY A 29 -7.53 -13.87 18.28
N HIS A 30 -7.41 -12.65 17.73
CA HIS A 30 -8.35 -11.57 18.01
C HIS A 30 -9.58 -11.61 17.09
N GLU A 31 -10.73 -11.20 17.63
CA GLU A 31 -11.94 -11.02 16.82
C GLU A 31 -11.91 -9.66 16.12
N VAL A 32 -12.16 -9.64 14.82
CA VAL A 32 -12.15 -8.41 14.03
C VAL A 32 -13.52 -8.12 13.42
N THR A 33 -14.03 -6.91 13.70
CA THR A 33 -15.13 -6.32 12.95
C THR A 33 -14.57 -5.32 11.94
N TYR A 34 -14.79 -5.56 10.65
CA TYR A 34 -14.28 -4.70 9.59
C TYR A 34 -15.41 -3.88 8.96
N VAL A 35 -15.35 -2.56 9.14
CA VAL A 35 -16.26 -1.58 8.51
C VAL A 35 -15.58 -1.07 7.24
N ALA A 36 -16.09 -1.46 6.07
CA ALA A 36 -15.48 -1.11 4.79
C ALA A 36 -16.52 -1.06 3.65
N PRO A 37 -16.25 -0.40 2.51
CA PRO A 37 -17.19 -0.28 1.40
C PRO A 37 -17.22 -1.54 0.51
N PHE A 38 -17.61 -2.66 1.08
CA PHE A 38 -17.64 -3.96 0.42
C PHE A 38 -18.50 -3.98 -0.85
N SER A 39 -19.75 -3.50 -0.73
CA SER A 39 -20.70 -3.47 -1.86
C SER A 39 -20.22 -2.58 -3.00
N HIS A 40 -19.57 -1.44 -2.70
CA HIS A 40 -19.05 -0.54 -3.73
C HIS A 40 -17.97 -1.19 -4.60
N PHE A 41 -17.12 -2.00 -3.99
CA PHE A 41 -16.02 -2.67 -4.69
C PHE A 41 -16.36 -4.10 -5.13
N ASN A 42 -17.59 -4.56 -4.88
CA ASN A 42 -18.03 -5.92 -5.14
C ASN A 42 -17.10 -6.98 -4.52
N VAL A 43 -16.71 -6.76 -3.26
CA VAL A 43 -15.82 -7.65 -2.50
C VAL A 43 -16.63 -8.48 -1.52
N THR A 44 -16.46 -9.79 -1.57
CA THR A 44 -16.99 -10.70 -0.54
C THR A 44 -16.06 -10.65 0.68
N PRO A 45 -16.59 -10.39 1.88
CA PRO A 45 -15.78 -10.38 3.10
C PRO A 45 -15.05 -11.70 3.33
N ALA A 46 -13.81 -11.64 3.78
CA ALA A 46 -13.02 -12.81 4.11
C ALA A 46 -13.62 -13.58 5.30
N ALA A 47 -13.43 -14.88 5.33
CA ALA A 47 -13.82 -15.71 6.48
C ALA A 47 -13.06 -15.32 7.74
N GLY A 48 -13.70 -15.48 8.91
CA GLY A 48 -13.07 -15.21 10.21
C GLY A 48 -13.20 -13.76 10.70
N LEU A 49 -13.86 -12.86 9.94
CA LEU A 49 -14.16 -11.50 10.38
C LEU A 49 -15.66 -11.20 10.34
N THR A 50 -16.10 -10.25 11.17
CA THR A 50 -17.45 -9.68 11.09
C THR A 50 -17.42 -8.48 10.16
N ALA A 51 -18.16 -8.52 9.05
CA ALA A 51 -18.19 -7.43 8.08
C ALA A 51 -19.37 -6.47 8.34
N VAL A 52 -19.09 -5.17 8.23
CA VAL A 52 -20.12 -4.12 8.23
C VAL A 52 -19.93 -3.29 6.96
N ASP A 53 -20.87 -3.40 6.03
CA ASP A 53 -20.82 -2.62 4.80
C ASP A 53 -21.15 -1.14 5.06
N VAL A 54 -20.42 -0.26 4.36
CA VAL A 54 -20.63 1.18 4.39
C VAL A 54 -20.50 1.73 2.96
N PRO A 55 -21.32 2.71 2.54
CA PRO A 55 -21.15 3.30 1.23
C PRO A 55 -19.76 3.93 1.06
N TYR A 56 -19.19 3.80 -0.14
CA TYR A 56 -17.92 4.46 -0.47
C TYR A 56 -18.02 5.97 -0.28
N ASP A 57 -17.00 6.55 0.32
CA ASP A 57 -16.92 7.98 0.68
C ASP A 57 -18.17 8.48 1.43
N ALA A 58 -18.67 7.65 2.32
CA ALA A 58 -19.94 7.85 3.00
C ALA A 58 -20.06 9.22 3.68
N ALA A 59 -21.21 9.87 3.50
CA ALA A 59 -21.57 11.05 4.27
C ALA A 59 -21.60 10.75 5.78
N TYR A 60 -21.35 11.75 6.62
CA TYR A 60 -21.17 11.61 8.07
C TYR A 60 -22.26 10.76 8.78
N GLY A 61 -23.54 10.92 8.41
CA GLY A 61 -24.64 10.17 9.02
C GLY A 61 -24.54 8.65 8.75
N ARG A 62 -24.25 8.26 7.52
CA ARG A 62 -24.12 6.85 7.12
C ARG A 62 -22.87 6.22 7.72
N ALA A 63 -21.73 6.94 7.68
CA ALA A 63 -20.49 6.51 8.32
C ALA A 63 -20.68 6.31 9.83
N ARG A 64 -21.38 7.23 10.52
CA ARG A 64 -21.69 7.12 11.95
C ARG A 64 -22.55 5.89 12.26
N THR A 65 -23.54 5.59 11.41
CA THR A 65 -24.42 4.42 11.60
C THR A 65 -23.62 3.12 11.45
N ALA A 66 -22.77 2.99 10.44
CA ALA A 66 -21.92 1.84 10.26
C ALA A 66 -20.92 1.68 11.42
N LEU A 67 -20.26 2.78 11.83
CA LEU A 67 -19.33 2.77 12.97
C LEU A 67 -20.04 2.38 14.29
N LYS A 68 -21.27 2.84 14.56
CA LYS A 68 -22.00 2.41 15.74
C LYS A 68 -22.21 0.89 15.81
N ARG A 69 -22.40 0.25 14.65
CA ARG A 69 -22.51 -1.21 14.57
C ARG A 69 -21.15 -1.87 14.78
N GLY A 70 -20.11 -1.39 14.08
CA GLY A 70 -18.78 -1.96 14.16
C GLY A 70 -18.11 -1.83 15.53
N VAL A 71 -18.36 -0.73 16.24
CA VAL A 71 -17.75 -0.43 17.54
C VAL A 71 -18.49 -1.15 18.69
N LYS A 72 -19.67 -1.72 18.44
CA LYS A 72 -20.45 -2.38 19.50
C LYS A 72 -19.68 -3.58 20.08
N GLY A 73 -19.30 -3.45 21.34
CA GLY A 73 -18.56 -4.50 22.06
C GLY A 73 -17.07 -4.61 21.65
N ALA A 74 -16.53 -3.68 20.88
CA ALA A 74 -15.10 -3.62 20.59
C ALA A 74 -14.31 -3.14 21.81
N ASP A 75 -13.08 -3.62 21.94
CA ASP A 75 -12.11 -3.21 22.95
C ASP A 75 -11.16 -2.13 22.39
N LEU A 76 -11.03 -2.04 21.06
CA LEU A 76 -10.21 -1.06 20.35
C LEU A 76 -10.85 -0.70 19.00
N VAL A 77 -10.64 0.54 18.53
CA VAL A 77 -11.01 0.97 17.18
C VAL A 77 -9.77 1.43 16.41
N ILE A 78 -9.55 0.94 15.20
CA ILE A 78 -8.54 1.44 14.27
C ILE A 78 -9.25 2.16 13.13
N ALA A 79 -8.99 3.46 12.96
CA ALA A 79 -9.58 4.31 11.93
C ALA A 79 -8.52 4.74 10.91
N HIS A 80 -8.80 4.54 9.62
CA HIS A 80 -7.85 4.84 8.55
C HIS A 80 -7.99 6.23 7.93
N GLU A 81 -9.11 6.94 8.18
CA GLU A 81 -9.29 8.32 7.73
C GLU A 81 -9.60 9.25 8.92
N HIS A 82 -9.01 10.45 8.91
CA HIS A 82 -9.28 11.46 9.94
C HIS A 82 -10.76 11.84 10.03
N ARG A 83 -11.52 11.72 8.93
CA ARG A 83 -12.97 11.98 8.89
C ARG A 83 -13.75 11.05 9.82
N LEU A 84 -13.31 9.81 9.98
CA LEU A 84 -13.95 8.83 10.87
C LEU A 84 -13.86 9.27 12.33
N LEU A 85 -12.79 9.95 12.74
CA LEU A 85 -12.63 10.46 14.12
C LEU A 85 -13.75 11.42 14.54
N ARG A 86 -14.39 12.11 13.57
CA ARG A 86 -15.48 13.08 13.82
C ARG A 86 -16.83 12.42 14.01
N VAL A 87 -16.99 11.18 13.55
CA VAL A 87 -18.26 10.46 13.55
C VAL A 87 -18.30 9.27 14.51
N LEU A 88 -17.21 9.06 15.24
CA LEU A 88 -17.13 8.05 16.28
C LEU A 88 -18.23 8.23 17.33
N PRO A 89 -18.81 7.13 17.86
CA PRO A 89 -19.76 7.19 18.96
C PRO A 89 -19.16 7.86 20.20
N TYR A 90 -19.97 8.53 21.01
CA TYR A 90 -19.50 9.15 22.24
C TYR A 90 -18.95 8.10 23.24
N ARG A 91 -19.71 7.03 23.47
CA ARG A 91 -19.26 5.87 24.24
C ARG A 91 -18.56 4.91 23.29
N ARG A 92 -17.23 4.81 23.41
CA ARG A 92 -16.36 3.99 22.57
C ARG A 92 -15.11 3.56 23.33
N PRO A 93 -14.45 2.47 22.92
CA PRO A 93 -13.14 2.09 23.42
C PRO A 93 -12.04 3.09 22.95
N PRO A 94 -10.79 2.88 23.37
CA PRO A 94 -9.64 3.58 22.80
C PRO A 94 -9.64 3.55 21.28
N VAL A 95 -9.12 4.62 20.68
CA VAL A 95 -9.11 4.80 19.22
C VAL A 95 -7.68 4.99 18.75
N VAL A 96 -7.32 4.23 17.74
CA VAL A 96 -6.06 4.36 17.00
C VAL A 96 -6.39 5.00 15.65
N TRP A 97 -5.72 6.09 15.33
CA TRP A 97 -5.76 6.65 13.99
C TRP A 97 -4.50 6.23 13.22
N ASP A 98 -4.67 5.43 12.18
CA ASP A 98 -3.60 5.09 11.26
C ASP A 98 -3.48 6.16 10.18
N VAL A 99 -2.47 7.02 10.30
CA VAL A 99 -2.28 8.18 9.43
C VAL A 99 -1.68 7.73 8.10
N ARG A 100 -2.47 7.89 7.03
CA ARG A 100 -2.08 7.57 5.64
C ARG A 100 -2.07 8.80 4.73
N GLU A 101 -2.64 9.91 5.20
CA GLU A 101 -2.78 11.16 4.47
C GLU A 101 -1.83 12.20 5.04
N GLU A 102 -1.39 13.15 4.22
CA GLU A 102 -0.74 14.35 4.72
C GLU A 102 -1.77 15.18 5.51
N VAL A 103 -1.51 15.36 6.77
CA VAL A 103 -2.40 16.11 7.67
C VAL A 103 -1.62 17.26 8.28
N SER A 104 -2.24 18.44 8.30
CA SER A 104 -1.63 19.61 8.95
C SER A 104 -1.24 19.32 10.40
N ASP A 105 -0.09 19.83 10.84
CA ASP A 105 0.46 19.61 12.18
C ASP A 105 -0.53 19.93 13.30
N GLY A 106 -1.37 20.96 13.15
CA GLY A 106 -2.41 21.31 14.11
C GLY A 106 -3.50 20.23 14.27
N ARG A 107 -3.89 19.55 13.18
CA ARG A 107 -4.85 18.43 13.24
C ARG A 107 -4.21 17.20 13.88
N ARG A 108 -2.96 16.90 13.53
CA ARG A 108 -2.17 15.80 14.10
C ARG A 108 -2.01 16.01 15.62
N ALA A 109 -1.60 17.19 16.06
CA ALA A 109 -1.45 17.54 17.47
C ALA A 109 -2.76 17.42 18.26
N ARG A 110 -3.91 17.78 17.65
CA ARG A 110 -5.23 17.62 18.28
C ARG A 110 -5.62 16.15 18.39
N ALA A 111 -5.33 15.34 17.40
CA ALA A 111 -5.61 13.89 17.41
C ALA A 111 -4.76 13.18 18.47
N LEU A 112 -3.46 13.47 18.55
CA LEU A 112 -2.54 12.91 19.55
C LEU A 112 -2.96 13.17 21.02
N ARG A 113 -3.71 14.24 21.29
CA ARG A 113 -4.24 14.50 22.63
C ARG A 113 -5.46 13.64 23.01
N ARG A 114 -6.07 12.94 22.05
CA ARG A 114 -7.35 12.23 22.23
C ARG A 114 -7.34 10.80 21.78
N HIS A 115 -6.36 10.42 20.98
CA HIS A 115 -6.29 9.11 20.30
C HIS A 115 -4.85 8.65 20.21
N HIS A 116 -4.65 7.36 20.15
CA HIS A 116 -3.38 6.79 19.71
C HIS A 116 -3.21 7.04 18.21
N VAL A 117 -1.98 7.22 17.76
CA VAL A 117 -1.70 7.54 16.35
C VAL A 117 -0.58 6.66 15.82
N ILE A 118 -0.87 5.96 14.73
CA ILE A 118 0.16 5.26 13.94
C ILE A 118 0.69 6.23 12.89
N THR A 119 2.00 6.39 12.85
CA THR A 119 2.73 7.15 11.85
C THR A 119 3.91 6.32 11.36
N PRO A 120 4.57 6.67 10.23
CA PRO A 120 5.80 5.99 9.81
C PRO A 120 6.90 5.98 10.88
N ALA A 121 6.95 7.00 11.76
CA ALA A 121 7.90 7.05 12.87
C ALA A 121 7.57 6.07 14.01
N THR A 122 6.28 5.78 14.24
CA THR A 122 5.83 4.85 15.30
C THR A 122 5.66 3.42 14.81
N MET A 123 5.44 3.25 13.51
CA MET A 123 5.32 1.97 12.84
C MET A 123 5.74 2.13 11.38
N PRO A 124 6.92 1.65 10.99
CA PRO A 124 7.42 1.80 9.64
C PRO A 124 6.51 1.11 8.62
N GLU A 125 6.49 1.64 7.40
CA GLU A 125 5.84 0.96 6.29
C GLU A 125 6.56 -0.37 6.03
N ALA A 126 5.79 -1.39 5.70
CA ALA A 126 6.31 -2.73 5.49
C ALA A 126 5.66 -3.40 4.29
N THR A 127 6.27 -4.46 3.78
CA THR A 127 5.77 -5.31 2.71
C THR A 127 6.02 -6.78 3.00
N GLN A 128 5.42 -7.67 2.22
CA GLN A 128 5.79 -9.09 2.22
C GLN A 128 6.98 -9.29 1.29
N VAL A 129 8.15 -9.58 1.84
CA VAL A 129 9.36 -9.85 1.05
C VAL A 129 9.34 -11.30 0.54
N ALA A 130 9.67 -11.51 -0.74
CA ALA A 130 9.81 -12.85 -1.29
C ALA A 130 11.10 -13.50 -0.76
N ALA A 131 11.06 -14.78 -0.38
CA ALA A 131 12.24 -15.47 0.12
C ALA A 131 13.35 -15.58 -0.95
N ALA A 132 12.97 -15.88 -2.20
CA ALA A 132 13.88 -15.99 -3.33
C ALA A 132 13.21 -15.44 -4.60
N PRO A 133 13.24 -14.12 -4.82
CA PRO A 133 12.67 -13.55 -6.02
C PRO A 133 13.49 -13.93 -7.25
N PRO A 134 12.85 -14.15 -8.41
CA PRO A 134 13.58 -14.34 -9.65
C PRO A 134 14.39 -13.06 -9.98
N PRO A 135 15.49 -13.19 -10.73
CA PRO A 135 16.25 -12.02 -11.17
C PRO A 135 15.37 -11.10 -12.05
N PRO A 136 15.68 -9.79 -12.08
CA PRO A 136 15.02 -8.87 -13.00
C PRO A 136 15.25 -9.26 -14.45
N GLY A 137 14.17 -9.29 -15.26
CA GLY A 137 14.24 -9.51 -16.71
C GLY A 137 14.60 -8.26 -17.49
N ASP A 138 14.38 -8.26 -18.82
CA ASP A 138 14.77 -7.18 -19.72
C ASP A 138 13.69 -6.74 -20.72
N THR A 139 12.54 -7.40 -20.70
CA THR A 139 11.46 -7.21 -21.70
C THR A 139 10.20 -6.54 -21.16
N ARG A 140 10.15 -6.19 -19.86
CA ARG A 140 8.93 -5.72 -19.26
C ARG A 140 9.17 -4.78 -18.08
N VAL A 141 8.52 -3.62 -18.08
CA VAL A 141 8.42 -2.74 -16.90
C VAL A 141 7.02 -2.83 -16.28
N VAL A 142 6.92 -2.55 -14.98
CA VAL A 142 5.66 -2.70 -14.26
C VAL A 142 5.34 -1.48 -13.39
N HIS A 143 4.07 -1.07 -13.38
CA HIS A 143 3.53 -0.13 -12.39
C HIS A 143 2.49 -0.83 -11.52
N LEU A 144 2.65 -0.77 -10.22
CA LEU A 144 1.72 -1.31 -9.22
C LEU A 144 1.02 -0.17 -8.47
N GLY A 145 -0.29 -0.29 -8.30
CA GLY A 145 -1.09 0.62 -7.49
C GLY A 145 -2.07 1.47 -8.29
N ARG A 146 -2.74 2.40 -7.60
CA ARG A 146 -3.79 3.22 -8.20
C ARG A 146 -3.24 4.09 -9.34
N LEU A 147 -3.93 4.07 -10.48
CA LEU A 147 -3.60 4.84 -11.67
C LEU A 147 -4.38 6.15 -11.68
N THR A 148 -3.69 7.26 -11.42
CA THR A 148 -4.24 8.62 -11.38
C THR A 148 -3.30 9.59 -12.10
N ALA A 149 -3.76 10.81 -12.36
CA ALA A 149 -2.90 11.87 -12.90
C ALA A 149 -1.70 12.13 -11.98
N ASP A 150 -1.90 12.12 -10.65
CA ASP A 150 -0.84 12.36 -9.65
C ASP A 150 0.16 11.20 -9.57
N ASN A 151 -0.22 10.01 -10.01
CA ASN A 151 0.67 8.85 -10.12
C ASN A 151 1.28 8.70 -11.52
N GLY A 152 1.35 9.78 -12.30
CA GLY A 152 2.06 9.83 -13.56
C GLY A 152 1.45 8.97 -14.69
N VAL A 153 0.13 8.79 -14.71
CA VAL A 153 -0.50 7.91 -15.71
C VAL A 153 -0.28 8.38 -17.17
N ARG A 154 -0.17 9.69 -17.40
CA ARG A 154 0.11 10.22 -18.73
C ARG A 154 1.55 9.94 -19.15
N GLU A 155 2.47 10.09 -18.21
CA GLU A 155 3.88 9.78 -18.39
C GLU A 155 4.10 8.27 -18.60
N LEU A 156 3.34 7.40 -17.91
CA LEU A 156 3.35 5.96 -18.16
C LEU A 156 2.88 5.61 -19.58
N ILE A 157 1.80 6.21 -20.06
CA ILE A 157 1.30 5.98 -21.45
C ILE A 157 2.34 6.48 -22.47
N GLY A 158 2.85 7.70 -22.32
CA GLY A 158 3.88 8.23 -23.20
C GLY A 158 5.18 7.42 -23.18
N LEU A 159 5.56 6.89 -22.01
CA LEU A 159 6.68 5.95 -21.90
C LEU A 159 6.40 4.63 -22.64
N ALA A 160 5.19 4.10 -22.54
CA ALA A 160 4.82 2.86 -23.22
C ALA A 160 4.99 3.00 -24.74
N GLU A 161 4.60 4.13 -25.34
CA GLU A 161 4.83 4.43 -26.76
C GLU A 161 6.31 4.40 -27.12
N ARG A 162 7.15 4.99 -26.26
CA ARG A 162 8.60 5.08 -26.49
C ARG A 162 9.33 3.75 -26.28
N LEU A 163 8.75 2.82 -25.52
CA LEU A 163 9.30 1.49 -25.28
C LEU A 163 9.05 0.48 -26.40
N VAL A 164 8.05 0.73 -27.27
CA VAL A 164 7.71 -0.15 -28.38
C VAL A 164 8.90 -0.49 -29.30
N PRO A 165 9.73 0.48 -29.78
CA PRO A 165 10.86 0.16 -30.63
C PRO A 165 11.92 -0.75 -30.00
N TYR A 166 11.93 -0.79 -28.68
CA TYR A 166 12.87 -1.60 -27.90
C TYR A 166 12.30 -2.98 -27.53
N GLY A 167 11.06 -3.28 -27.88
CA GLY A 167 10.40 -4.53 -27.50
C GLY A 167 10.16 -4.69 -26.00
N ILE A 168 10.10 -3.58 -25.25
CA ILE A 168 9.81 -3.58 -23.82
C ILE A 168 8.32 -3.33 -23.63
N ARG A 169 7.63 -4.27 -22.97
CA ARG A 169 6.21 -4.16 -22.64
C ARG A 169 6.00 -3.41 -21.32
N MET A 170 4.82 -2.80 -21.16
CA MET A 170 4.41 -2.13 -19.93
C MET A 170 3.17 -2.78 -19.34
N ASP A 171 3.28 -3.27 -18.10
CA ASP A 171 2.17 -3.79 -17.32
C ASP A 171 1.72 -2.76 -16.27
N LEU A 172 0.44 -2.41 -16.30
CA LEU A 172 -0.19 -1.54 -15.32
C LEU A 172 -1.16 -2.35 -14.45
N ILE A 173 -0.82 -2.52 -13.18
CA ILE A 173 -1.56 -3.34 -12.23
C ILE A 173 -2.19 -2.42 -11.18
N GLY A 174 -3.48 -2.17 -11.29
CA GLY A 174 -4.21 -1.33 -10.34
C GLY A 174 -5.47 -0.68 -10.91
N ALA A 175 -6.31 -0.21 -10.00
CA ALA A 175 -7.55 0.45 -10.37
C ALA A 175 -7.30 1.83 -10.98
N ALA A 176 -8.05 2.16 -12.03
CA ALA A 176 -8.06 3.50 -12.61
C ALA A 176 -8.84 4.47 -11.71
N GLY A 177 -8.22 5.61 -11.43
CA GLY A 177 -8.88 6.75 -10.81
C GLY A 177 -9.85 7.47 -11.75
N PRO A 178 -10.56 8.50 -11.25
CA PRO A 178 -11.44 9.31 -12.08
C PRO A 178 -10.71 9.91 -13.29
N GLY A 179 -11.37 9.90 -14.45
CA GLY A 179 -10.90 10.56 -15.67
C GLY A 179 -9.78 9.87 -16.44
N VAL A 180 -9.09 8.85 -15.88
CA VAL A 180 -7.97 8.18 -16.59
C VAL A 180 -8.35 6.87 -17.26
N ARG A 181 -9.50 6.30 -16.93
CA ARG A 181 -9.98 5.02 -17.49
C ARG A 181 -10.09 5.01 -19.02
N PRO A 182 -10.62 6.04 -19.69
CA PRO A 182 -10.66 6.08 -21.15
C PRO A 182 -9.26 6.03 -21.77
N LEU A 183 -8.32 6.81 -21.24
CA LEU A 183 -6.92 6.84 -21.72
C LEU A 183 -6.26 5.47 -21.66
N LEU A 184 -6.45 4.75 -20.54
CA LEU A 184 -5.90 3.40 -20.36
C LEU A 184 -6.52 2.38 -21.33
N ARG A 185 -7.83 2.46 -21.56
CA ARG A 185 -8.52 1.59 -22.52
C ARG A 185 -8.06 1.83 -23.96
N ASP A 186 -7.87 3.10 -24.33
CA ASP A 186 -7.40 3.45 -25.66
C ASP A 186 -5.96 2.98 -25.88
N ALA A 187 -5.06 3.21 -24.93
CA ALA A 187 -3.68 2.73 -24.99
C ALA A 187 -3.60 1.19 -25.08
N GLN A 188 -4.40 0.47 -24.29
CA GLN A 188 -4.49 -0.98 -24.34
C GLN A 188 -5.06 -1.49 -25.68
N ARG A 189 -6.10 -0.84 -26.23
CA ARG A 189 -6.72 -1.23 -27.50
C ARG A 189 -5.75 -1.17 -28.68
N VAL A 190 -4.82 -0.21 -28.65
CA VAL A 190 -3.79 -0.09 -29.69
C VAL A 190 -2.50 -0.88 -29.35
N GLY A 191 -2.50 -1.66 -28.28
CA GLY A 191 -1.41 -2.58 -27.94
C GLY A 191 -0.18 -1.93 -27.30
N LEU A 192 -0.29 -0.70 -26.77
CA LEU A 192 0.83 0.00 -26.15
C LEU A 192 1.19 -0.56 -24.77
N LEU A 193 0.20 -1.06 -24.02
CA LEU A 193 0.36 -1.54 -22.66
C LEU A 193 -0.70 -2.57 -22.29
N ASP A 194 -0.46 -3.31 -21.21
CA ASP A 194 -1.40 -4.22 -20.59
C ASP A 194 -1.93 -3.62 -19.29
N TRP A 195 -3.23 -3.27 -19.23
CA TRP A 195 -3.87 -2.79 -18.02
C TRP A 195 -4.77 -3.85 -17.41
N PHE A 196 -4.40 -4.35 -16.22
CA PHE A 196 -5.07 -5.47 -15.53
C PHE A 196 -6.18 -5.04 -14.57
N GLY A 197 -6.37 -3.73 -14.36
CA GLY A 197 -7.33 -3.25 -13.37
C GLY A 197 -6.94 -3.59 -11.94
N HIS A 198 -7.94 -3.68 -11.05
CA HIS A 198 -7.69 -4.14 -9.68
C HIS A 198 -7.39 -5.64 -9.67
N VAL A 199 -6.29 -5.98 -9.03
CA VAL A 199 -5.85 -7.36 -8.83
C VAL A 199 -5.61 -7.58 -7.33
N PRO A 200 -6.05 -8.70 -6.73
CA PRO A 200 -5.75 -9.03 -5.34
C PRO A 200 -4.26 -8.93 -5.03
N HIS A 201 -3.91 -8.33 -3.90
CA HIS A 201 -2.53 -7.89 -3.60
C HIS A 201 -1.48 -8.99 -3.79
N ARG A 202 -1.73 -10.21 -3.27
CA ARG A 202 -0.79 -11.33 -3.43
C ARG A 202 -0.56 -11.71 -4.90
N HIS A 203 -1.59 -11.62 -5.72
CA HIS A 203 -1.48 -11.88 -7.16
C HIS A 203 -0.73 -10.75 -7.84
N ALA A 204 -1.07 -9.50 -7.53
CA ALA A 204 -0.37 -8.32 -8.04
C ALA A 204 1.15 -8.39 -7.77
N LEU A 205 1.55 -8.79 -6.55
CA LEU A 205 2.95 -8.99 -6.20
C LEU A 205 3.63 -10.09 -7.06
N ARG A 206 2.93 -11.18 -7.34
CA ARG A 206 3.48 -12.23 -8.25
C ARG A 206 3.64 -11.72 -9.68
N MET A 207 2.69 -10.92 -10.17
CA MET A 207 2.75 -10.35 -11.50
C MET A 207 3.93 -9.37 -11.67
N THR A 208 4.43 -8.74 -10.62
CA THR A 208 5.60 -7.87 -10.72
C THR A 208 6.91 -8.63 -10.87
N GLN A 209 6.99 -9.89 -10.46
CA GLN A 209 8.23 -10.67 -10.46
C GLN A 209 8.85 -10.79 -11.86
N GLY A 210 10.17 -10.71 -11.93
CA GLY A 210 10.92 -10.83 -13.19
C GLY A 210 10.71 -9.66 -14.16
N ALA A 211 10.15 -8.53 -13.74
CA ALA A 211 10.16 -7.31 -14.53
C ALA A 211 11.57 -6.70 -14.58
N LEU A 212 11.87 -5.91 -15.62
CA LEU A 212 13.09 -5.15 -15.75
C LEU A 212 13.22 -4.13 -14.61
N ALA A 213 12.14 -3.40 -14.36
CA ALA A 213 12.05 -2.41 -13.28
C ALA A 213 10.61 -2.20 -12.79
N GLY A 214 10.46 -1.78 -11.54
CA GLY A 214 9.23 -1.22 -11.01
C GLY A 214 9.19 0.30 -11.15
N LEU A 215 8.10 0.84 -11.70
CA LEU A 215 7.94 2.26 -11.95
C LEU A 215 7.08 2.91 -10.85
N SER A 216 7.58 4.00 -10.26
CA SER A 216 6.87 4.79 -9.26
C SER A 216 6.93 6.28 -9.58
N LEU A 217 6.05 6.73 -10.49
CA LEU A 217 6.06 8.07 -11.09
C LEU A 217 5.08 9.01 -10.37
N THR A 218 5.25 9.21 -9.08
CA THR A 218 4.41 10.13 -8.30
C THR A 218 4.80 11.58 -8.58
N ARG A 219 3.80 12.43 -8.84
CA ARG A 219 3.99 13.87 -9.08
C ARG A 219 4.26 14.60 -7.76
N PRO A 220 5.30 15.45 -7.71
CA PRO A 220 5.51 16.33 -6.54
C PRO A 220 4.42 17.44 -6.45
N PRO A 221 4.07 17.94 -5.24
CA PRO A 221 4.38 17.35 -3.95
C PRO A 221 3.49 16.14 -3.68
N GLY A 222 4.07 14.97 -3.51
CA GLY A 222 3.33 13.73 -3.21
C GLY A 222 3.97 13.01 -2.03
N GLY A 223 3.17 12.25 -1.28
CA GLY A 223 3.69 11.41 -0.21
C GLY A 223 4.58 10.28 -0.75
N THR A 224 5.41 9.71 0.12
CA THR A 224 6.32 8.61 -0.23
C THR A 224 5.53 7.38 -0.72
N PRO A 225 5.76 6.91 -1.96
CA PRO A 225 4.97 5.84 -2.55
C PRO A 225 5.40 4.46 -2.02
N THR A 226 4.56 3.85 -1.17
CA THR A 226 4.85 2.57 -0.52
C THR A 226 4.99 1.37 -1.46
N LYS A 227 4.51 1.47 -2.72
CA LYS A 227 4.72 0.46 -3.77
C LYS A 227 6.19 0.15 -4.04
N ILE A 228 7.08 1.10 -3.75
CA ILE A 228 8.54 0.92 -3.86
C ILE A 228 8.99 -0.25 -2.98
N LEU A 229 8.44 -0.39 -1.78
CA LEU A 229 8.75 -1.52 -0.89
C LEU A 229 8.30 -2.86 -1.50
N ASP A 230 7.19 -2.86 -2.22
CA ASP A 230 6.70 -4.06 -2.93
C ASP A 230 7.67 -4.46 -4.05
N TYR A 231 8.23 -3.50 -4.80
CA TYR A 231 9.27 -3.78 -5.81
C TYR A 231 10.57 -4.27 -5.16
N MET A 232 11.04 -3.58 -4.13
CA MET A 232 12.22 -4.00 -3.36
C MET A 232 12.06 -5.42 -2.83
N GLY A 233 10.90 -5.73 -2.23
CA GLY A 233 10.59 -7.07 -1.71
C GLY A 233 10.51 -8.17 -2.79
N ARG A 234 10.51 -7.80 -4.07
CA ARG A 234 10.54 -8.70 -5.23
C ARG A 234 11.88 -8.67 -5.98
N GLY A 235 12.88 -7.98 -5.43
CA GLY A 235 14.20 -7.89 -6.03
C GLY A 235 14.24 -7.09 -7.34
N LEU A 236 13.29 -6.18 -7.54
CA LEU A 236 13.25 -5.32 -8.72
C LEU A 236 14.02 -4.01 -8.47
N PRO A 237 14.82 -3.54 -9.42
CA PRO A 237 15.26 -2.16 -9.41
C PRO A 237 14.08 -1.22 -9.58
N VAL A 238 14.18 -0.03 -9.00
CA VAL A 238 13.11 0.97 -9.00
C VAL A 238 13.50 2.17 -9.85
N VAL A 239 12.62 2.62 -10.73
CA VAL A 239 12.70 3.95 -11.36
C VAL A 239 11.61 4.80 -10.73
N THR A 240 12.01 5.90 -10.10
CA THR A 240 11.10 6.75 -9.34
C THR A 240 11.34 8.23 -9.57
N THR A 241 10.37 9.06 -9.21
CA THR A 241 10.49 10.51 -9.11
C THR A 241 10.84 10.95 -7.69
N SER A 242 11.09 12.23 -7.46
CA SER A 242 11.54 12.77 -6.17
C SER A 242 10.74 12.32 -4.94
N PRO A 243 9.41 12.11 -4.97
CA PRO A 243 8.68 11.59 -3.80
C PRO A 243 9.13 10.18 -3.36
N GLY A 244 9.73 9.39 -4.27
CA GLY A 244 10.24 8.06 -3.95
C GLY A 244 11.71 8.02 -3.51
N ALA A 245 12.45 9.10 -3.71
CA ALA A 245 13.87 9.19 -3.38
C ALA A 245 14.19 8.78 -1.92
N PRO A 246 13.40 9.18 -0.90
CA PRO A 246 13.66 8.79 0.49
C PRO A 246 13.68 7.28 0.76
N LEU A 247 13.06 6.47 -0.11
CA LEU A 247 13.14 5.01 -0.01
C LEU A 247 14.23 4.40 -0.91
N VAL A 248 14.42 4.98 -2.10
CA VAL A 248 15.30 4.39 -3.13
C VAL A 248 16.77 4.71 -2.88
N GLU A 249 17.10 5.94 -2.51
CA GLU A 249 18.48 6.39 -2.34
C GLU A 249 19.19 5.71 -1.17
N PRO A 250 18.64 5.66 0.05
CA PRO A 250 19.31 4.98 1.16
C PRO A 250 19.49 3.48 0.92
N ALA A 251 18.57 2.84 0.22
CA ALA A 251 18.63 1.43 -0.13
C ALA A 251 19.58 1.17 -1.33
N GLY A 252 19.95 2.20 -2.09
CA GLY A 252 20.73 2.07 -3.31
C GLY A 252 20.09 1.11 -4.32
N CYS A 253 18.77 1.14 -4.46
CA CYS A 253 18.00 0.10 -5.15
C CYS A 253 17.38 0.56 -6.48
N GLY A 254 17.73 1.76 -6.96
CA GLY A 254 17.10 2.28 -8.17
C GLY A 254 17.64 3.62 -8.60
N LEU A 255 16.87 4.29 -9.45
CA LEU A 255 17.18 5.58 -10.06
C LEU A 255 16.07 6.58 -9.75
N THR A 256 16.44 7.77 -9.27
CA THR A 256 15.56 8.91 -9.11
C THR A 256 15.71 9.81 -10.33
N VAL A 257 14.61 10.06 -11.04
CA VAL A 257 14.59 10.81 -12.29
C VAL A 257 13.54 11.93 -12.25
N PRO A 258 13.66 12.97 -13.09
CA PRO A 258 12.57 13.92 -13.31
C PRO A 258 11.30 13.22 -13.80
N LEU A 259 10.14 13.85 -13.58
CA LEU A 259 8.85 13.35 -14.09
C LEU A 259 8.69 13.78 -15.55
N ASP A 260 9.52 13.28 -16.43
CA ASP A 260 9.44 13.42 -17.88
C ASP A 260 9.69 12.09 -18.58
N VAL A 261 9.07 11.91 -19.75
CA VAL A 261 9.09 10.63 -20.47
C VAL A 261 10.50 10.25 -20.93
N ASN A 262 11.32 11.23 -21.33
CA ASN A 262 12.66 10.94 -21.85
C ASN A 262 13.62 10.50 -20.74
N GLY A 263 13.65 11.23 -19.61
CA GLY A 263 14.48 10.85 -18.46
C GLY A 263 14.08 9.49 -17.88
N ILE A 264 12.79 9.15 -17.90
CA ILE A 264 12.32 7.83 -17.46
C ILE A 264 12.73 6.75 -18.48
N LEU A 265 12.62 7.02 -19.79
CA LEU A 265 13.05 6.12 -20.85
C LEU A 265 14.54 5.81 -20.74
N ASP A 266 15.38 6.83 -20.63
CA ASP A 266 16.84 6.69 -20.50
C ASP A 266 17.18 5.80 -19.30
N ALA A 267 16.55 6.02 -18.15
CA ALA A 267 16.77 5.18 -16.96
C ALA A 267 16.34 3.72 -17.17
N VAL A 268 15.26 3.46 -17.90
CA VAL A 268 14.84 2.10 -18.23
C VAL A 268 15.82 1.42 -19.20
N LEU A 269 16.29 2.15 -20.20
CA LEU A 269 17.25 1.63 -21.16
C LEU A 269 18.62 1.37 -20.53
N ASP A 270 19.12 2.27 -19.67
CA ASP A 270 20.34 2.05 -18.87
C ASP A 270 20.26 0.75 -18.05
N LEU A 271 19.13 0.51 -17.41
CA LEU A 271 18.92 -0.73 -16.65
C LEU A 271 18.84 -1.96 -17.55
N ARG A 272 18.35 -1.84 -18.78
CA ARG A 272 18.31 -2.93 -19.74
C ARG A 272 19.70 -3.28 -20.27
N GLU A 273 20.49 -2.28 -20.59
CA GLU A 273 21.80 -2.41 -21.20
C GLU A 273 22.87 -2.89 -20.22
N ASP A 274 22.67 -2.66 -18.90
CA ASP A 274 23.57 -3.15 -17.85
C ASP A 274 22.86 -4.18 -16.92
N PRO A 275 22.84 -5.47 -17.29
CA PRO A 275 22.25 -6.54 -16.50
C PRO A 275 22.88 -6.71 -15.11
N LEU A 276 24.19 -6.44 -14.97
CA LEU A 276 24.90 -6.57 -13.70
C LEU A 276 24.46 -5.49 -12.72
N ARG A 277 24.41 -4.23 -13.19
CA ARG A 277 23.88 -3.10 -12.41
C ARG A 277 22.43 -3.33 -12.03
N ARG A 278 21.59 -3.74 -12.98
CA ARG A 278 20.18 -4.08 -12.76
C ARG A 278 20.00 -5.12 -11.64
N LEU A 279 20.75 -6.21 -11.72
CA LEU A 279 20.72 -7.26 -10.70
C LEU A 279 21.23 -6.76 -9.35
N ALA A 280 22.30 -5.97 -9.33
CA ALA A 280 22.86 -5.41 -8.10
C ALA A 280 21.87 -4.46 -7.39
N LEU A 281 21.19 -3.59 -8.14
CA LEU A 281 20.14 -2.69 -7.62
C LEU A 281 18.98 -3.51 -7.01
N GLY A 282 18.48 -4.51 -7.72
CA GLY A 282 17.42 -5.39 -7.23
C GLY A 282 17.81 -6.13 -5.94
N ARG A 283 19.03 -6.69 -5.88
CA ARG A 283 19.54 -7.38 -4.68
C ARG A 283 19.68 -6.44 -3.48
N ARG A 284 20.20 -5.22 -3.67
CA ARG A 284 20.28 -4.22 -2.59
C ARG A 284 18.90 -3.84 -2.07
N GLY A 285 17.95 -3.58 -2.95
CA GLY A 285 16.56 -3.32 -2.57
C GLY A 285 15.93 -4.45 -1.78
N HIS A 286 16.11 -5.69 -2.25
CA HIS A 286 15.59 -6.86 -1.57
C HIS A 286 16.20 -7.04 -0.16
N ALA A 287 17.52 -6.93 -0.03
CA ALA A 287 18.19 -7.02 1.27
C ALA A 287 17.74 -5.91 2.22
N HIS A 288 17.59 -4.68 1.74
CA HIS A 288 17.09 -3.57 2.54
C HIS A 288 15.64 -3.79 2.99
N ALA A 289 14.76 -4.22 2.07
CA ALA A 289 13.37 -4.51 2.41
C ALA A 289 13.25 -5.66 3.42
N LEU A 290 14.08 -6.70 3.29
CA LEU A 290 14.12 -7.81 4.23
C LEU A 290 14.59 -7.37 5.63
N ALA A 291 15.60 -6.51 5.70
CA ALA A 291 16.16 -6.06 6.97
C ALA A 291 15.28 -5.04 7.71
N HIS A 292 14.51 -4.21 6.99
CA HIS A 292 13.85 -3.04 7.59
C HIS A 292 12.34 -2.98 7.37
N HIS A 293 11.80 -3.71 6.40
CA HIS A 293 10.41 -3.56 5.94
C HIS A 293 9.67 -4.89 5.78
N HIS A 294 10.20 -5.99 6.32
CA HIS A 294 9.53 -7.30 6.23
C HIS A 294 8.37 -7.36 7.21
N TRP A 295 7.13 -7.45 6.68
CA TRP A 295 5.93 -7.38 7.52
C TRP A 295 5.87 -8.44 8.64
N PRO A 296 6.23 -9.72 8.43
CA PRO A 296 6.23 -10.70 9.52
C PRO A 296 7.01 -10.26 10.75
N ASP A 297 8.12 -9.54 10.59
CA ASP A 297 8.95 -9.06 11.71
C ASP A 297 8.28 -7.90 12.47
N HIS A 298 7.37 -7.17 11.82
CA HIS A 298 6.62 -6.06 12.41
C HIS A 298 5.25 -6.46 12.94
N ALA A 299 4.71 -7.61 12.51
CA ALA A 299 3.35 -8.03 12.83
C ALA A 299 3.14 -8.23 14.33
N ALA A 300 4.07 -8.90 15.02
CA ALA A 300 4.00 -9.12 16.47
C ALA A 300 4.06 -7.80 17.26
N ALA A 301 4.93 -6.88 16.87
CA ALA A 301 5.04 -5.56 17.47
C ALA A 301 3.76 -4.71 17.24
N PHE A 302 3.13 -4.85 16.07
CA PHE A 302 1.84 -4.22 15.80
C PHE A 302 0.77 -4.75 16.75
N VAL A 303 0.62 -6.08 16.84
CA VAL A 303 -0.40 -6.71 17.72
C VAL A 303 -0.17 -6.32 19.18
N ALA A 304 1.05 -6.45 19.70
CA ALA A 304 1.38 -6.07 21.07
C ALA A 304 1.04 -4.61 21.40
N ARG A 305 1.28 -3.70 20.43
CA ARG A 305 0.92 -2.30 20.58
C ARG A 305 -0.60 -2.06 20.58
N MET A 306 -1.35 -2.82 19.78
CA MET A 306 -2.82 -2.75 19.81
C MET A 306 -3.39 -3.26 21.14
N GLU A 307 -2.82 -4.31 21.68
CA GLU A 307 -3.18 -4.87 23.01
C GLU A 307 -2.89 -3.86 24.13
N ASP A 308 -1.71 -3.25 24.12
CA ASP A 308 -1.31 -2.21 25.09
C ASP A 308 -2.31 -1.02 25.03
N TRP A 309 -2.63 -0.54 23.85
CA TRP A 309 -3.58 0.58 23.66
C TRP A 309 -5.03 0.23 23.97
N ALA A 310 -5.39 -1.04 23.91
CA ALA A 310 -6.70 -1.54 24.36
C ALA A 310 -6.76 -1.70 25.90
N GLY A 311 -5.64 -1.60 26.62
CA GLY A 311 -5.56 -1.87 28.05
C GLY A 311 -5.70 -3.36 28.40
N VAL A 312 -5.41 -4.25 27.46
CA VAL A 312 -5.40 -5.69 27.68
C VAL A 312 -4.07 -6.06 28.37
N PRO A 313 -4.08 -6.76 29.52
CA PRO A 313 -2.84 -7.20 30.15
C PRO A 313 -2.04 -8.09 29.19
N VAL A 314 -0.78 -7.75 28.95
CA VAL A 314 0.11 -8.57 28.13
C VAL A 314 0.35 -9.88 28.88
N VAL A 315 -0.24 -10.98 28.42
CA VAL A 315 0.07 -12.32 28.92
C VAL A 315 1.45 -12.67 28.35
N THR A 316 2.49 -12.42 29.14
CA THR A 316 3.82 -12.94 28.83
C THR A 316 3.76 -14.47 28.89
N HIS A 317 3.64 -15.11 27.73
CA HIS A 317 3.93 -16.53 27.63
C HIS A 317 5.43 -16.70 27.87
N SER A 318 5.77 -16.97 29.13
CA SER A 318 7.09 -17.49 29.48
C SER A 318 7.25 -18.81 28.71
N LEU A 319 8.07 -18.81 27.68
CA LEU A 319 8.60 -20.05 27.10
C LEU A 319 9.40 -20.71 28.18
N ALA A 320 8.75 -21.65 28.88
CA ALA A 320 9.47 -22.60 29.70
C ALA A 320 10.38 -23.41 28.75
N VAL A 321 11.66 -23.35 29.03
CA VAL A 321 12.76 -24.08 28.39
C VAL A 321 12.60 -25.60 28.58
#